data_e0053a99dda66c98382984c12dd7cb98
#
_entry.id   e0053a99dda66c98382984c12dd7cb98
#
_cell.length_a   1.000
_cell.length_b   1.000
_cell.length_c   1.000
_cell.angle_alpha   90.00
_cell.angle_beta   90.00
_cell.angle_gamma   90.00
#
_symmetry.space_group_name_H-M   'P 1'
#
loop_
_entity.id
_entity.type
_entity.pdbx_description
1 polymer ?
#
loop_
_entity_poly.entity_id
_entity_poly.type
_entity_poly.pdbx_seq_one_letter_code
_entity_poly.pdbx_strand_id
1 'polypeptide(L)'
;MVRFLLLGLWAAGMLAASSQSSLAQEWARFRGPNGSGISQAKSIPTRWTAENYEWQVPLAGSGYSSPVIWGDRLFLTLADDDSGTRALICINTRNGKLRWKHGFADAAYTIHQLNSRVSATPALDAQRVYVLWGTDDELVAQALTHDGKLIWTKSLGPYKSLHGIASSPIVHDGQLLVANDQDKSSSLMALKAATGDKIWSVARQTTANYSTPCLFTNGDRTTEVIFSSRDKGLSAVDVTSGELAWELAVFKSHVAVASPVVADNYIVGVSGGVGVPEELVTIQLQRQKPTRPLELYRIEQTAPFVPTPLVYQGMLFSVSDEGIAMSIDLDSGKVHWKQRLQNKFYSSPICINGKLYMAATDGEVVVLEASNRFQVLARNRLADGMQATPAVASNRMFLRTFTSLICIAGTGSP
;
A
#
# COMPACT_ATOMS: atom_id res chain seq x y z
N MET A 1 -42.57 67.87 -21.92
CA MET A 1 -41.54 67.13 -22.66
C MET A 1 -40.47 66.70 -21.72
N VAL A 2 -40.54 65.49 -21.25
CA VAL A 2 -39.56 64.90 -20.32
C VAL A 2 -38.84 63.75 -21.07
N ARG A 3 -37.53 63.89 -21.26
CA ARG A 3 -36.65 62.87 -21.88
C ARG A 3 -36.14 61.91 -20.78
N PHE A 4 -36.53 60.66 -20.89
CA PHE A 4 -35.90 59.55 -20.09
C PHE A 4 -34.59 59.07 -20.74
N LEU A 5 -33.51 59.19 -20.03
CA LEU A 5 -32.24 58.55 -20.38
C LEU A 5 -32.23 57.15 -19.76
N LEU A 6 -32.14 56.12 -20.62
CA LEU A 6 -31.88 54.71 -20.21
C LEU A 6 -30.36 54.49 -20.13
N LEU A 7 -29.85 54.29 -18.93
CA LEU A 7 -28.49 53.79 -18.69
C LEU A 7 -28.51 52.28 -18.72
N GLY A 8 -27.90 51.69 -19.74
CA GLY A 8 -27.66 50.27 -19.84
C GLY A 8 -26.45 49.87 -19.00
N LEU A 9 -26.65 49.05 -17.94
CA LEU A 9 -25.59 48.36 -17.21
C LEU A 9 -25.17 47.10 -17.97
N TRP A 10 -23.96 47.10 -18.48
CA TRP A 10 -23.30 45.90 -18.97
C TRP A 10 -22.67 45.19 -17.76
N ALA A 11 -23.26 44.06 -17.29
CA ALA A 11 -22.66 43.16 -16.36
C ALA A 11 -21.68 42.21 -17.09
N ALA A 12 -20.41 42.51 -17.04
CA ALA A 12 -19.37 41.59 -17.49
C ALA A 12 -19.25 40.40 -16.49
N GLY A 13 -19.89 39.30 -16.84
CA GLY A 13 -19.71 38.04 -16.13
C GLY A 13 -18.29 37.50 -16.35
N MET A 14 -17.39 37.65 -15.39
CA MET A 14 -16.13 36.90 -15.34
C MET A 14 -16.45 35.44 -15.08
N LEU A 15 -16.44 34.62 -16.13
CA LEU A 15 -16.32 33.17 -16.02
C LEU A 15 -14.89 32.86 -15.42
N ALA A 16 -14.83 32.67 -14.13
CA ALA A 16 -13.68 32.06 -13.52
C ALA A 16 -13.60 30.61 -14.03
N ALA A 17 -12.81 30.38 -15.05
CA ALA A 17 -12.38 29.04 -15.44
C ALA A 17 -11.59 28.50 -14.29
N SER A 18 -12.22 27.68 -13.43
CA SER A 18 -11.51 26.82 -12.48
C SER A 18 -10.67 25.86 -13.31
N SER A 19 -9.40 26.17 -13.48
CA SER A 19 -8.40 25.20 -13.91
C SER A 19 -8.40 24.10 -12.86
N GLN A 20 -9.16 23.04 -13.09
CA GLN A 20 -8.90 21.76 -12.45
C GLN A 20 -7.50 21.35 -12.93
N SER A 21 -6.48 21.76 -12.16
CA SER A 21 -5.20 21.11 -12.24
C SER A 21 -5.52 19.62 -12.01
N SER A 22 -5.33 18.81 -13.05
CA SER A 22 -5.28 17.36 -12.92
C SER A 22 -4.24 17.09 -11.86
N LEU A 23 -4.68 16.92 -10.61
CA LEU A 23 -3.81 16.50 -9.52
C LEU A 23 -3.20 15.20 -9.99
N ALA A 24 -1.90 15.21 -10.24
CA ALA A 24 -1.16 14.00 -10.53
C ALA A 24 -1.51 13.01 -9.41
N GLN A 25 -1.97 11.81 -9.78
CA GLN A 25 -2.37 10.84 -8.79
C GLN A 25 -1.20 10.58 -7.85
N GLU A 26 -1.37 10.92 -6.58
CA GLU A 26 -0.39 10.66 -5.54
C GLU A 26 -0.37 9.17 -5.19
N TRP A 27 0.81 8.65 -4.85
CA TRP A 27 0.99 7.28 -4.36
C TRP A 27 1.41 7.32 -2.90
N ALA A 28 0.49 7.81 -2.05
CA ALA A 28 0.78 8.33 -0.71
C ALA A 28 0.94 7.25 0.39
N ARG A 29 0.80 5.99 0.04
CA ARG A 29 0.91 4.85 0.98
C ARG A 29 1.24 3.56 0.24
N PHE A 30 1.47 2.48 0.99
CA PHE A 30 1.62 1.14 0.42
C PHE A 30 0.48 0.81 -0.55
N ARG A 31 0.85 0.47 -1.79
CA ARG A 31 -0.05 0.15 -2.91
C ARG A 31 -0.97 1.32 -3.34
N GLY A 32 -0.59 2.57 -3.08
CA GLY A 32 -1.28 3.76 -3.59
C GLY A 32 -2.69 3.96 -3.01
N PRO A 33 -3.62 4.55 -3.76
CA PRO A 33 -4.94 4.92 -3.24
C PRO A 33 -5.65 3.76 -2.59
N ASN A 34 -5.95 3.91 -1.31
CA ASN A 34 -6.57 2.91 -0.43
C ASN A 34 -5.94 1.50 -0.48
N GLY A 35 -4.66 1.39 -0.83
CA GLY A 35 -3.99 0.10 -0.97
C GLY A 35 -4.48 -0.76 -2.15
N SER A 36 -5.22 -0.18 -3.10
CA SER A 36 -5.84 -0.89 -4.22
C SER A 36 -4.84 -1.46 -5.23
N GLY A 37 -3.64 -0.89 -5.32
CA GLY A 37 -2.66 -1.24 -6.35
C GLY A 37 -3.03 -0.72 -7.75
N ILE A 38 -4.03 0.15 -7.87
CA ILE A 38 -4.51 0.66 -9.17
C ILE A 38 -3.99 2.07 -9.43
N SER A 39 -3.40 2.27 -10.61
CA SER A 39 -2.99 3.58 -11.10
C SER A 39 -3.85 4.03 -12.27
N GLN A 40 -4.10 5.33 -12.33
CA GLN A 40 -4.76 5.99 -13.47
C GLN A 40 -3.78 6.43 -14.56
N ALA A 41 -2.47 6.16 -14.43
CA ALA A 41 -1.50 6.41 -15.47
C ALA A 41 -1.89 5.66 -16.76
N LYS A 42 -1.68 6.30 -17.93
CA LYS A 42 -2.21 5.76 -19.19
C LYS A 42 -1.14 5.19 -20.11
N SER A 43 0.10 5.63 -19.97
CA SER A 43 1.14 5.38 -20.98
C SER A 43 2.39 4.69 -20.47
N ILE A 44 2.34 4.07 -19.28
CA ILE A 44 3.46 3.24 -18.80
C ILE A 44 3.68 2.09 -19.81
N PRO A 45 4.92 1.90 -20.33
CA PRO A 45 5.19 0.89 -21.33
C PRO A 45 4.97 -0.52 -20.78
N THR A 46 4.50 -1.42 -21.66
CA THR A 46 4.42 -2.86 -21.34
C THR A 46 5.75 -3.56 -21.55
N ARG A 47 6.58 -3.07 -22.49
CA ARG A 47 7.90 -3.62 -22.81
C ARG A 47 8.94 -2.54 -22.62
N TRP A 48 10.04 -2.89 -21.95
CA TRP A 48 11.19 -2.02 -21.76
C TRP A 48 12.48 -2.84 -21.61
N THR A 49 13.58 -2.17 -21.83
CA THR A 49 14.95 -2.59 -21.48
C THR A 49 15.59 -1.53 -20.60
N ALA A 50 16.82 -1.72 -20.16
CA ALA A 50 17.54 -0.71 -19.38
C ALA A 50 17.71 0.63 -20.14
N GLU A 51 17.70 0.62 -21.46
CA GLU A 51 17.75 1.82 -22.30
C GLU A 51 16.51 2.71 -22.19
N ASN A 52 15.40 2.16 -21.71
CA ASN A 52 14.14 2.87 -21.54
C ASN A 52 13.98 3.46 -20.13
N TYR A 53 14.97 3.28 -19.24
CA TYR A 53 14.93 3.90 -17.92
C TYR A 53 15.09 5.42 -18.07
N GLU A 54 14.17 6.20 -17.48
CA GLU A 54 14.36 7.65 -17.38
C GLU A 54 15.58 7.95 -16.50
N TRP A 55 15.73 7.16 -15.43
CA TRP A 55 16.91 7.13 -14.60
C TRP A 55 16.96 5.84 -13.75
N GLN A 56 18.17 5.50 -13.33
CA GLN A 56 18.45 4.47 -12.33
C GLN A 56 19.50 5.01 -11.37
N VAL A 57 19.27 4.81 -10.06
CA VAL A 57 20.22 5.23 -9.01
C VAL A 57 20.48 4.08 -8.05
N PRO A 58 21.73 3.92 -7.57
CA PRO A 58 22.03 2.93 -6.55
C PRO A 58 21.42 3.35 -5.21
N LEU A 59 20.99 2.37 -4.42
CA LEU A 59 20.55 2.56 -3.05
C LEU A 59 21.67 2.16 -2.08
N ALA A 60 22.09 3.10 -1.23
CA ALA A 60 23.10 2.85 -0.22
C ALA A 60 22.47 2.22 1.03
N GLY A 61 22.09 0.93 0.95
CA GLY A 61 21.47 0.16 2.01
C GLY A 61 20.36 -0.76 1.51
N SER A 62 19.96 -1.69 2.34
CA SER A 62 18.93 -2.70 2.07
C SER A 62 17.52 -2.22 2.45
N GLY A 63 16.50 -3.02 2.14
CA GLY A 63 15.13 -2.85 2.61
C GLY A 63 14.05 -3.18 1.60
N TYR A 64 12.85 -3.46 2.10
CA TYR A 64 11.71 -3.89 1.28
C TYR A 64 10.51 -2.93 1.31
N SER A 65 10.63 -1.76 1.97
CA SER A 65 9.57 -0.75 1.87
C SER A 65 9.32 -0.36 0.42
N SER A 66 8.06 -0.22 0.05
CA SER A 66 7.68 0.27 -1.28
C SER A 66 7.91 1.77 -1.38
N PRO A 67 8.22 2.31 -2.57
CA PRO A 67 8.25 3.75 -2.76
C PRO A 67 6.86 4.37 -2.53
N VAL A 68 6.83 5.56 -1.93
CA VAL A 68 5.64 6.41 -1.85
C VAL A 68 5.96 7.78 -2.40
N ILE A 69 4.99 8.42 -3.06
CA ILE A 69 5.23 9.61 -3.87
C ILE A 69 4.21 10.70 -3.54
N TRP A 70 4.71 11.94 -3.39
CA TRP A 70 3.93 13.17 -3.34
C TRP A 70 4.60 14.24 -4.22
N GLY A 71 3.93 14.64 -5.28
CA GLY A 71 4.48 15.56 -6.27
C GLY A 71 5.78 15.04 -6.88
N ASP A 72 6.86 15.79 -6.72
CA ASP A 72 8.19 15.46 -7.21
C ASP A 72 9.11 14.80 -6.16
N ARG A 73 8.53 14.31 -5.06
CA ARG A 73 9.24 13.66 -3.95
C ARG A 73 8.85 12.20 -3.85
N LEU A 74 9.84 11.34 -3.85
CA LEU A 74 9.70 9.91 -3.57
C LEU A 74 10.39 9.61 -2.24
N PHE A 75 9.69 8.87 -1.38
CA PHE A 75 10.20 8.47 -0.07
C PHE A 75 10.28 6.96 0.02
N LEU A 76 11.33 6.46 0.66
CA LEU A 76 11.49 5.07 1.05
C LEU A 76 12.46 4.96 2.24
N THR A 77 12.46 3.82 2.90
CA THR A 77 13.36 3.54 4.02
C THR A 77 14.52 2.66 3.59
N LEU A 78 15.69 2.88 4.17
CA LEU A 78 16.89 2.08 3.99
C LEU A 78 17.44 1.62 5.34
N ALA A 79 18.07 0.47 5.36
CA ALA A 79 18.87 -0.03 6.47
C ALA A 79 20.30 -0.26 6.01
N ASP A 80 21.24 0.08 6.85
CA ASP A 80 22.62 -0.35 6.77
C ASP A 80 22.72 -1.63 7.60
N ASP A 81 22.96 -2.75 6.95
CA ASP A 81 22.93 -4.05 7.58
C ASP A 81 24.14 -4.30 8.51
N ASP A 82 25.25 -3.61 8.27
CA ASP A 82 26.49 -3.71 9.07
C ASP A 82 26.34 -2.93 10.38
N SER A 83 25.89 -1.68 10.31
CA SER A 83 25.73 -0.83 11.50
C SER A 83 24.38 -0.98 12.19
N GLY A 84 23.37 -1.55 11.52
CA GLY A 84 21.99 -1.61 11.97
C GLY A 84 21.25 -0.27 11.91
N THR A 85 21.91 0.80 11.45
CA THR A 85 21.26 2.13 11.33
C THR A 85 20.22 2.10 10.23
N ARG A 86 19.14 2.82 10.44
CA ARG A 86 18.02 2.93 9.51
C ARG A 86 17.80 4.37 9.12
N ALA A 87 17.23 4.59 7.94
CA ALA A 87 16.99 5.94 7.46
C ALA A 87 15.73 6.02 6.58
N LEU A 88 15.03 7.13 6.68
CA LEU A 88 14.10 7.60 5.68
C LEU A 88 14.85 8.49 4.69
N ILE A 89 14.67 8.26 3.39
CA ILE A 89 15.27 9.09 2.34
C ILE A 89 14.19 9.71 1.45
N CYS A 90 14.51 10.87 0.91
CA CYS A 90 13.71 11.55 -0.11
C CYS A 90 14.53 11.69 -1.39
N ILE A 91 13.94 11.25 -2.49
CA ILE A 91 14.54 11.27 -3.83
C ILE A 91 13.66 12.12 -4.75
N ASN A 92 14.28 12.89 -5.64
CA ASN A 92 13.57 13.62 -6.67
C ASN A 92 13.06 12.65 -7.75
N THR A 93 11.75 12.63 -8.00
CA THR A 93 11.12 11.71 -8.96
C THR A 93 11.53 11.94 -10.41
N ARG A 94 12.01 13.15 -10.77
CA ARG A 94 12.35 13.49 -12.16
C ARG A 94 13.76 13.08 -12.57
N ASN A 95 14.70 12.96 -11.60
CA ASN A 95 16.11 12.73 -11.92
C ASN A 95 16.84 11.76 -10.98
N GLY A 96 16.12 11.14 -10.04
CA GLY A 96 16.69 10.17 -9.10
C GLY A 96 17.65 10.76 -8.04
N LYS A 97 17.86 12.08 -7.99
CA LYS A 97 18.82 12.67 -7.04
C LYS A 97 18.28 12.64 -5.62
N LEU A 98 19.13 12.22 -4.69
CA LEU A 98 18.85 12.29 -3.25
C LEU A 98 18.65 13.77 -2.85
N ARG A 99 17.54 14.07 -2.20
CA ARG A 99 17.25 15.40 -1.64
C ARG A 99 17.74 15.50 -0.19
N TRP A 100 17.41 14.49 0.61
CA TRP A 100 17.81 14.39 2.00
C TRP A 100 17.71 12.96 2.53
N LYS A 101 18.39 12.71 3.64
CA LYS A 101 18.37 11.48 4.44
C LYS A 101 18.17 11.85 5.91
N HIS A 102 17.19 11.21 6.57
CA HIS A 102 16.96 11.32 8.00
C HIS A 102 17.23 9.97 8.65
N GLY A 103 18.26 9.93 9.51
CA GLY A 103 18.67 8.72 10.20
C GLY A 103 17.77 8.43 11.42
N PHE A 104 17.56 7.16 11.69
CA PHE A 104 17.03 6.65 12.94
C PHE A 104 18.14 5.79 13.58
N ALA A 105 18.77 6.35 14.61
CA ALA A 105 19.87 5.70 15.29
C ALA A 105 19.33 4.86 16.44
N ASP A 106 19.07 3.61 16.18
CA ASP A 106 18.75 2.64 17.20
C ASP A 106 19.40 1.29 16.87
N ALA A 107 19.61 0.46 17.89
CA ALA A 107 20.28 -0.82 17.73
C ALA A 107 19.57 -1.73 16.71
N ALA A 108 20.33 -2.57 16.08
CA ALA A 108 19.81 -3.63 15.24
C ALA A 108 18.91 -4.55 16.08
N TYR A 109 17.68 -4.77 15.65
CA TYR A 109 16.79 -5.73 16.27
C TYR A 109 16.70 -7.02 15.45
N THR A 110 16.28 -8.11 16.10
CA THR A 110 16.16 -9.42 15.47
C THR A 110 15.05 -9.41 14.41
N ILE A 111 15.36 -9.90 13.22
CA ILE A 111 14.42 -10.05 12.12
C ILE A 111 14.52 -11.47 11.52
N HIS A 112 13.44 -11.90 10.90
CA HIS A 112 13.46 -13.13 10.11
C HIS A 112 14.23 -12.92 8.80
N GLN A 113 14.95 -13.95 8.33
CA GLN A 113 15.80 -13.88 7.12
C GLN A 113 15.06 -13.45 5.83
N LEU A 114 13.73 -13.65 5.74
CA LEU A 114 12.91 -13.23 4.59
C LEU A 114 12.37 -11.81 4.74
N ASN A 115 12.61 -11.13 5.86
CA ASN A 115 12.20 -9.75 6.08
C ASN A 115 13.41 -8.80 6.00
N SER A 116 13.15 -7.50 6.04
CA SER A 116 14.18 -6.47 6.20
C SER A 116 13.89 -5.63 7.45
N ARG A 117 14.91 -4.92 7.94
CA ARG A 117 14.77 -3.99 9.08
C ARG A 117 13.85 -2.82 8.80
N VAL A 118 13.45 -2.63 7.53
CA VAL A 118 12.69 -1.49 7.02
C VAL A 118 11.67 -1.91 5.97
N SER A 119 10.84 -2.90 6.27
CA SER A 119 9.79 -3.38 5.38
C SER A 119 8.51 -2.53 5.45
N ALA A 120 8.23 -1.89 6.59
CA ALA A 120 7.10 -0.96 6.69
C ALA A 120 7.26 0.21 5.71
N THR A 121 6.26 0.41 4.86
CA THR A 121 6.25 1.49 3.88
C THR A 121 5.76 2.78 4.53
N PRO A 122 6.43 3.92 4.31
CA PRO A 122 5.95 5.22 4.81
C PRO A 122 4.56 5.58 4.30
N ALA A 123 3.87 6.48 5.01
CA ALA A 123 2.62 7.09 4.55
C ALA A 123 2.79 8.60 4.46
N LEU A 124 2.01 9.25 3.58
CA LEU A 124 2.11 10.67 3.28
C LEU A 124 0.76 11.36 3.45
N ASP A 125 0.78 12.59 3.90
CA ASP A 125 -0.27 13.58 3.65
C ASP A 125 0.31 14.78 2.88
N ALA A 126 -0.47 15.80 2.64
CA ALA A 126 -0.03 17.00 1.90
C ALA A 126 1.16 17.75 2.54
N GLN A 127 1.49 17.48 3.79
CA GLN A 127 2.49 18.23 4.56
C GLN A 127 3.60 17.37 5.12
N ARG A 128 3.35 16.05 5.31
CA ARG A 128 4.21 15.20 6.14
C ARG A 128 4.43 13.82 5.53
N VAL A 129 5.54 13.22 5.95
CA VAL A 129 5.83 11.79 5.79
C VAL A 129 5.86 11.15 7.17
N TYR A 130 5.19 10.00 7.30
CA TYR A 130 5.09 9.21 8.51
C TYR A 130 5.79 7.89 8.32
N VAL A 131 6.60 7.49 9.29
CA VAL A 131 7.36 6.25 9.25
C VAL A 131 7.27 5.53 10.58
N LEU A 132 7.22 4.20 10.52
CA LEU A 132 7.27 3.31 11.68
C LEU A 132 8.63 2.63 11.76
N TRP A 133 9.16 2.57 12.97
CA TRP A 133 10.40 1.89 13.30
C TRP A 133 10.13 0.87 14.40
N GLY A 134 10.46 -0.39 14.15
CA GLY A 134 10.50 -1.40 15.21
C GLY A 134 11.85 -1.37 15.92
N THR A 135 11.87 -1.57 17.22
CA THR A 135 13.05 -1.85 18.02
C THR A 135 12.83 -3.17 18.74
N ASP A 136 13.79 -3.64 19.55
CA ASP A 136 13.60 -4.86 20.37
C ASP A 136 12.53 -4.68 21.44
N ASP A 137 12.26 -3.42 21.85
CA ASP A 137 11.40 -3.10 22.98
C ASP A 137 10.09 -2.43 22.58
N GLU A 138 10.10 -1.61 21.52
CA GLU A 138 8.95 -0.77 21.18
C GLU A 138 8.75 -0.54 19.68
N LEU A 139 7.53 -0.10 19.34
CA LEU A 139 7.20 0.48 18.04
C LEU A 139 7.25 1.99 18.16
N VAL A 140 8.02 2.64 17.30
CA VAL A 140 8.17 4.10 17.26
C VAL A 140 7.58 4.64 15.97
N ALA A 141 6.79 5.71 16.08
CA ALA A 141 6.33 6.50 14.93
C ALA A 141 7.03 7.85 14.89
N GLN A 142 7.39 8.28 13.69
CA GLN A 142 7.92 9.62 13.43
C GLN A 142 7.12 10.30 12.32
N ALA A 143 6.95 11.62 12.45
CA ALA A 143 6.48 12.47 11.37
C ALA A 143 7.54 13.52 11.04
N LEU A 144 7.80 13.68 9.75
CA LEU A 144 8.70 14.67 9.21
C LEU A 144 7.95 15.53 8.17
N THR A 145 8.43 16.76 7.93
CA THR A 145 8.00 17.49 6.75
C THR A 145 8.53 16.81 5.48
N HIS A 146 7.95 17.13 4.32
CA HIS A 146 8.47 16.63 3.04
C HIS A 146 9.92 17.11 2.75
N ASP A 147 10.40 18.11 3.47
CA ASP A 147 11.78 18.61 3.37
C ASP A 147 12.72 17.98 4.43
N GLY A 148 12.26 16.98 5.17
CA GLY A 148 13.07 16.15 6.06
C GLY A 148 13.23 16.70 7.48
N LYS A 149 12.49 17.75 7.87
CA LYS A 149 12.51 18.26 9.25
C LYS A 149 11.61 17.39 10.13
N LEU A 150 12.19 16.81 11.19
CA LEU A 150 11.44 16.05 12.20
C LEU A 150 10.45 16.98 12.92
N ILE A 151 9.19 16.55 12.99
CA ILE A 151 8.08 17.27 13.66
C ILE A 151 7.83 16.64 15.02
N TRP A 152 7.63 15.32 15.07
CA TRP A 152 7.42 14.60 16.31
C TRP A 152 7.91 13.15 16.21
N THR A 153 8.24 12.59 17.38
CA THR A 153 8.53 11.16 17.61
C THR A 153 7.64 10.68 18.74
N LYS A 154 7.01 9.51 18.58
CA LYS A 154 6.14 8.90 19.60
C LYS A 154 6.43 7.42 19.73
N SER A 155 6.57 6.96 20.97
CA SER A 155 6.45 5.54 21.29
C SER A 155 5.00 5.10 21.18
N LEU A 156 4.76 4.01 20.48
CA LEU A 156 3.44 3.39 20.32
C LEU A 156 3.25 2.18 21.23
N GLY A 157 4.16 2.03 22.18
CA GLY A 157 4.17 0.97 23.16
C GLY A 157 5.06 -0.22 22.78
N PRO A 158 5.06 -1.26 23.61
CA PRO A 158 5.89 -2.42 23.40
C PRO A 158 5.69 -3.05 22.01
N TYR A 159 6.75 -3.58 21.45
CA TYR A 159 6.70 -4.33 20.20
C TYR A 159 7.59 -5.57 20.31
N LYS A 160 7.01 -6.70 20.03
CA LYS A 160 7.76 -7.98 19.96
C LYS A 160 7.18 -8.81 18.84
N SER A 161 8.02 -9.17 17.89
CA SER A 161 7.67 -10.00 16.75
C SER A 161 8.85 -10.84 16.30
N LEU A 162 8.60 -12.08 15.95
CA LEU A 162 9.62 -12.99 15.42
C LEU A 162 10.19 -12.51 14.07
N HIS A 163 9.38 -11.82 13.27
CA HIS A 163 9.74 -11.41 11.91
C HIS A 163 10.12 -9.93 11.77
N GLY A 164 9.98 -9.11 12.83
CA GLY A 164 10.13 -7.66 12.74
C GLY A 164 8.89 -6.97 12.16
N ILE A 165 8.95 -5.65 11.99
CA ILE A 165 7.81 -4.86 11.51
C ILE A 165 7.69 -4.91 9.99
N ALA A 166 6.45 -5.09 9.48
CA ALA A 166 6.12 -4.92 8.07
C ALA A 166 4.77 -4.21 7.86
N SER A 167 3.89 -4.18 8.87
CA SER A 167 2.65 -3.39 8.80
C SER A 167 2.98 -1.91 8.59
N SER A 168 2.36 -1.30 7.58
CA SER A 168 2.57 0.10 7.23
C SER A 168 1.47 0.98 7.81
N PRO A 169 1.76 2.22 8.22
CA PRO A 169 0.73 3.16 8.64
C PRO A 169 -0.07 3.65 7.44
N ILE A 170 -1.25 4.19 7.72
CA ILE A 170 -2.04 4.94 6.74
C ILE A 170 -2.51 6.26 7.32
N VAL A 171 -2.76 7.24 6.46
CA VAL A 171 -3.29 8.54 6.88
C VAL A 171 -4.69 8.75 6.31
N HIS A 172 -5.61 9.20 7.15
CA HIS A 172 -6.97 9.56 6.75
C HIS A 172 -7.46 10.71 7.64
N ASP A 173 -7.99 11.76 7.03
CA ASP A 173 -8.61 12.93 7.69
C ASP A 173 -7.81 13.46 8.90
N GLY A 174 -6.50 13.64 8.72
CA GLY A 174 -5.63 14.15 9.78
C GLY A 174 -5.31 13.15 10.89
N GLN A 175 -5.64 11.88 10.70
CA GLN A 175 -5.31 10.79 11.60
C GLN A 175 -4.27 9.85 10.99
N LEU A 176 -3.29 9.44 11.77
CA LEU A 176 -2.38 8.35 11.47
C LEU A 176 -2.92 7.07 12.11
N LEU A 177 -3.30 6.10 11.28
CA LEU A 177 -3.86 4.82 11.70
C LEU A 177 -2.78 3.76 11.68
N VAL A 178 -2.62 3.04 12.78
CA VAL A 178 -1.54 2.07 12.99
C VAL A 178 -2.08 0.80 13.63
N ALA A 179 -1.63 -0.35 13.14
CA ALA A 179 -1.74 -1.63 13.82
C ALA A 179 -0.41 -1.92 14.55
N ASN A 180 -0.46 -2.03 15.87
CA ASN A 180 0.60 -2.56 16.70
C ASN A 180 0.21 -3.98 17.15
N ASP A 181 0.04 -4.88 16.18
CA ASP A 181 -0.20 -6.30 16.43
C ASP A 181 1.13 -7.01 16.69
N GLN A 182 1.25 -7.64 17.85
CA GLN A 182 2.49 -8.23 18.33
C GLN A 182 2.22 -9.45 19.23
N ASP A 183 3.28 -10.15 19.62
CA ASP A 183 3.16 -11.42 20.37
C ASP A 183 2.74 -11.26 21.85
N LYS A 184 2.41 -10.06 22.31
CA LYS A 184 1.97 -9.81 23.70
C LYS A 184 0.70 -8.98 23.75
N SER A 185 0.84 -7.66 23.88
CA SER A 185 -0.28 -6.72 24.05
C SER A 185 -0.49 -5.90 22.76
N SER A 186 -1.31 -6.42 21.88
CA SER A 186 -1.64 -5.80 20.60
C SER A 186 -2.62 -4.66 20.73
N SER A 187 -2.56 -3.71 19.84
CA SER A 187 -3.53 -2.61 19.75
C SER A 187 -3.66 -2.04 18.33
N LEU A 188 -4.87 -1.60 18.02
CA LEU A 188 -5.12 -0.70 16.90
C LEU A 188 -5.22 0.71 17.43
N MET A 189 -4.68 1.70 16.73
CA MET A 189 -4.69 3.07 17.22
C MET A 189 -4.78 4.11 16.12
N ALA A 190 -5.35 5.25 16.49
CA ALA A 190 -5.29 6.49 15.72
C ALA A 190 -4.56 7.55 16.51
N LEU A 191 -3.67 8.26 15.80
CA LEU A 191 -2.94 9.41 16.34
C LEU A 191 -3.29 10.65 15.53
N LYS A 192 -3.28 11.82 16.16
CA LYS A 192 -3.32 13.09 15.44
C LYS A 192 -2.09 13.19 14.54
N ALA A 193 -2.30 13.23 13.25
CA ALA A 193 -1.22 13.30 12.27
C ALA A 193 -0.28 14.50 12.50
N ALA A 194 -0.82 15.62 12.99
CA ALA A 194 -0.07 16.84 13.26
C ALA A 194 0.87 16.76 14.47
N THR A 195 0.51 16.01 15.52
CA THR A 195 1.22 16.06 16.82
C THR A 195 1.66 14.69 17.34
N GLY A 196 1.13 13.60 16.76
CA GLY A 196 1.33 12.24 17.24
C GLY A 196 0.56 11.91 18.52
N ASP A 197 -0.33 12.78 19.00
CA ASP A 197 -1.14 12.51 20.19
C ASP A 197 -2.20 11.46 19.88
N LYS A 198 -2.38 10.52 20.80
CA LYS A 198 -3.34 9.43 20.64
C LYS A 198 -4.77 9.96 20.66
N ILE A 199 -5.56 9.62 19.65
CA ILE A 199 -6.98 9.90 19.56
C ILE A 199 -7.75 8.75 20.23
N TRP A 200 -7.54 7.54 19.76
CA TRP A 200 -8.11 6.32 20.32
C TRP A 200 -7.14 5.15 20.24
N SER A 201 -7.39 4.13 21.02
CA SER A 201 -6.66 2.86 20.99
C SER A 201 -7.60 1.72 21.39
N VAL A 202 -7.63 0.67 20.56
CA VAL A 202 -8.41 -0.55 20.80
C VAL A 202 -7.44 -1.66 21.15
N ALA A 203 -7.50 -2.15 22.37
CA ALA A 203 -6.72 -3.31 22.80
C ALA A 203 -7.19 -4.57 22.07
N ARG A 204 -6.24 -5.40 21.66
CA ARG A 204 -6.50 -6.67 20.96
C ARG A 204 -5.71 -7.80 21.58
N GLN A 205 -6.29 -8.99 21.53
CA GLN A 205 -5.59 -10.23 21.83
C GLN A 205 -5.34 -10.95 20.49
N THR A 206 -4.17 -10.71 19.93
CA THR A 206 -3.71 -11.36 18.70
C THR A 206 -2.20 -11.45 18.72
N THR A 207 -1.64 -12.23 17.82
CA THR A 207 -0.19 -12.33 17.62
C THR A 207 0.28 -11.34 16.55
N ALA A 208 1.60 -11.28 16.33
CA ALA A 208 2.18 -10.39 15.34
C ALA A 208 1.55 -10.57 13.96
N ASN A 209 1.24 -9.44 13.33
CA ASN A 209 0.61 -9.32 12.04
C ASN A 209 1.37 -8.31 11.17
N TYR A 210 1.33 -8.49 9.86
CA TYR A 210 2.18 -7.74 8.92
C TYR A 210 1.37 -6.98 7.88
N SER A 211 0.05 -7.15 7.86
CA SER A 211 -0.85 -6.52 6.88
C SER A 211 -1.00 -5.02 7.12
N THR A 212 -1.11 -4.26 6.04
CA THR A 212 -1.40 -2.82 6.08
C THR A 212 -2.90 -2.61 5.98
N PRO A 213 -3.52 -1.80 6.86
CA PRO A 213 -4.96 -1.57 6.85
C PRO A 213 -5.43 -0.83 5.59
N CYS A 214 -6.73 -0.92 5.28
CA CYS A 214 -7.40 -0.13 4.25
C CYS A 214 -8.72 0.45 4.79
N LEU A 215 -9.36 1.30 4.00
CA LEU A 215 -10.57 2.02 4.42
C LEU A 215 -11.78 1.50 3.65
N PHE A 216 -12.90 1.41 4.35
CA PHE A 216 -14.22 1.19 3.77
C PHE A 216 -15.14 2.34 4.16
N THR A 217 -15.81 2.95 3.18
CA THR A 217 -16.78 4.01 3.43
C THR A 217 -18.18 3.48 3.16
N ASN A 218 -19.02 3.50 4.18
CA ASN A 218 -20.41 3.09 4.11
C ASN A 218 -21.28 4.06 3.30
N GLY A 219 -22.47 3.62 2.92
CA GLY A 219 -23.44 4.46 2.20
C GLY A 219 -23.90 5.71 2.95
N ASP A 220 -23.82 5.74 4.27
CA ASP A 220 -24.08 6.90 5.14
C ASP A 220 -22.86 7.79 5.39
N ARG A 221 -21.74 7.53 4.66
CA ARG A 221 -20.45 8.21 4.74
C ARG A 221 -19.65 7.98 6.03
N THR A 222 -20.04 7.05 6.88
CA THR A 222 -19.14 6.61 7.95
C THR A 222 -17.97 5.82 7.34
N THR A 223 -16.77 6.09 7.82
CA THR A 223 -15.56 5.40 7.34
C THR A 223 -15.07 4.45 8.43
N GLU A 224 -14.86 3.21 8.02
CA GLU A 224 -14.28 2.16 8.85
C GLU A 224 -12.87 1.85 8.36
N VAL A 225 -11.94 1.62 9.29
CA VAL A 225 -10.62 1.09 8.96
C VAL A 225 -10.64 -0.41 9.12
N ILE A 226 -10.27 -1.12 8.06
CA ILE A 226 -10.27 -2.58 7.97
C ILE A 226 -8.88 -3.09 8.31
N PHE A 227 -8.80 -3.94 9.31
CA PHE A 227 -7.60 -4.64 9.73
C PHE A 227 -7.73 -6.13 9.47
N SER A 228 -6.62 -6.76 9.15
CA SER A 228 -6.51 -8.20 9.02
C SER A 228 -5.56 -8.73 10.08
N SER A 229 -5.89 -9.81 10.74
CA SER A 229 -5.01 -10.48 11.69
C SER A 229 -5.35 -11.96 11.82
N ARG A 230 -4.42 -12.74 12.33
CA ARG A 230 -4.53 -14.18 12.53
C ARG A 230 -5.79 -14.57 13.32
N ASP A 231 -5.87 -14.11 14.56
CA ASP A 231 -6.84 -14.64 15.53
C ASP A 231 -8.21 -13.96 15.41
N LYS A 232 -8.23 -12.78 14.80
CA LYS A 232 -9.43 -11.95 14.66
C LYS A 232 -9.99 -11.94 13.23
N GLY A 233 -9.26 -12.52 12.29
CA GLY A 233 -9.64 -12.50 10.87
C GLY A 233 -9.66 -11.08 10.33
N LEU A 234 -10.82 -10.63 9.86
CA LEU A 234 -11.05 -9.25 9.43
C LEU A 234 -11.82 -8.49 10.52
N SER A 235 -11.36 -7.30 10.83
CA SER A 235 -12.00 -6.42 11.82
C SER A 235 -12.17 -5.03 11.24
N ALA A 236 -13.28 -4.37 11.53
CA ALA A 236 -13.53 -2.98 11.18
C ALA A 236 -13.70 -2.13 12.42
N VAL A 237 -13.05 -0.99 12.43
CA VAL A 237 -13.11 0.00 13.49
C VAL A 237 -13.58 1.33 12.88
N ASP A 238 -14.55 1.98 13.50
CA ASP A 238 -14.95 3.34 13.10
C ASP A 238 -13.77 4.29 13.27
N VAL A 239 -13.41 4.98 12.19
CA VAL A 239 -12.22 5.85 12.14
C VAL A 239 -12.32 7.00 13.16
N THR A 240 -13.52 7.49 13.42
CA THR A 240 -13.74 8.66 14.28
C THR A 240 -13.73 8.31 15.75
N SER A 241 -14.46 7.26 16.13
CA SER A 241 -14.68 6.89 17.55
C SER A 241 -13.67 5.86 18.06
N GLY A 242 -13.09 5.04 17.17
CA GLY A 242 -12.31 3.88 17.55
C GLY A 242 -13.18 2.68 18.00
N GLU A 243 -14.50 2.75 17.88
CA GLU A 243 -15.37 1.66 18.24
C GLU A 243 -15.29 0.51 17.23
N LEU A 244 -15.30 -0.72 17.73
CA LEU A 244 -15.35 -1.91 16.89
C LEU A 244 -16.70 -1.99 16.19
N ALA A 245 -16.73 -1.81 14.89
CA ALA A 245 -17.95 -1.90 14.09
C ALA A 245 -18.37 -3.36 13.86
N TRP A 246 -17.42 -4.21 13.51
CA TRP A 246 -17.61 -5.65 13.36
C TRP A 246 -16.25 -6.38 13.39
N GLU A 247 -16.32 -7.68 13.69
CA GLU A 247 -15.20 -8.60 13.66
C GLU A 247 -15.67 -9.95 13.09
N LEU A 248 -14.91 -10.54 12.19
CA LEU A 248 -15.23 -11.82 11.56
C LEU A 248 -13.99 -12.70 11.51
N ALA A 249 -13.94 -13.73 12.35
CA ALA A 249 -12.85 -14.70 12.42
C ALA A 249 -12.89 -15.66 11.23
N VAL A 250 -12.56 -15.17 10.04
CA VAL A 250 -12.67 -15.93 8.78
C VAL A 250 -11.45 -16.80 8.48
N PHE A 251 -10.30 -16.57 9.11
CA PHE A 251 -9.08 -17.30 8.76
C PHE A 251 -8.93 -18.57 9.56
N LYS A 252 -8.56 -19.64 8.87
CA LYS A 252 -8.17 -20.94 9.45
C LYS A 252 -6.69 -21.03 9.68
N SER A 253 -5.89 -20.18 8.99
CA SER A 253 -4.44 -20.17 8.96
C SER A 253 -3.82 -19.22 9.97
N HIS A 254 -2.47 -19.22 10.08
CA HIS A 254 -1.79 -18.69 11.25
C HIS A 254 -1.28 -17.25 11.17
N VAL A 255 -1.16 -16.64 9.97
CA VAL A 255 -0.58 -15.29 9.82
C VAL A 255 -1.25 -14.53 8.67
N ALA A 256 -1.53 -13.26 8.85
CA ALA A 256 -1.94 -12.36 7.78
C ALA A 256 -0.75 -11.45 7.40
N VAL A 257 -0.16 -11.68 6.24
CA VAL A 257 0.91 -10.86 5.66
C VAL A 257 0.34 -9.94 4.60
N ALA A 258 -0.38 -10.49 3.64
CA ALA A 258 -1.08 -9.70 2.63
C ALA A 258 -2.10 -8.75 3.27
N SER A 259 -2.24 -7.58 2.70
CA SER A 259 -3.18 -6.55 3.17
C SER A 259 -4.61 -6.86 2.75
N PRO A 260 -5.64 -6.46 3.50
CA PRO A 260 -7.01 -6.52 3.03
C PRO A 260 -7.20 -5.56 1.83
N VAL A 261 -8.04 -5.96 0.91
CA VAL A 261 -8.41 -5.16 -0.28
C VAL A 261 -9.89 -4.86 -0.24
N VAL A 262 -10.24 -3.59 -0.34
CA VAL A 262 -11.63 -3.13 -0.44
C VAL A 262 -11.95 -2.78 -1.88
N ALA A 263 -13.04 -3.30 -2.40
CA ALA A 263 -13.59 -2.97 -3.71
C ALA A 263 -15.12 -2.91 -3.60
N ASP A 264 -15.69 -1.73 -3.73
CA ASP A 264 -17.11 -1.45 -3.49
C ASP A 264 -17.55 -1.94 -2.10
N ASN A 265 -18.41 -2.96 -2.04
CA ASN A 265 -18.85 -3.60 -0.80
C ASN A 265 -18.20 -4.97 -0.54
N TYR A 266 -17.14 -5.30 -1.26
CA TYR A 266 -16.36 -6.53 -1.06
C TYR A 266 -15.08 -6.23 -0.30
N ILE A 267 -14.69 -7.15 0.56
CA ILE A 267 -13.36 -7.17 1.17
C ILE A 267 -12.73 -8.52 0.89
N VAL A 268 -11.51 -8.48 0.38
CA VAL A 268 -10.68 -9.67 0.18
C VAL A 268 -9.62 -9.71 1.26
N GLY A 269 -9.61 -10.77 2.04
CA GLY A 269 -8.58 -11.06 3.03
C GLY A 269 -7.76 -12.28 2.65
N VAL A 270 -6.53 -12.32 3.12
CA VAL A 270 -5.60 -13.42 2.85
C VAL A 270 -4.91 -13.82 4.13
N SER A 271 -4.72 -15.11 4.34
CA SER A 271 -3.88 -15.64 5.39
C SER A 271 -3.14 -16.91 4.96
N GLY A 272 -2.11 -17.28 5.67
CA GLY A 272 -1.29 -18.44 5.39
C GLY A 272 -0.26 -18.69 6.48
N GLY A 273 0.75 -19.49 6.18
CA GLY A 273 1.86 -19.72 7.09
C GLY A 273 2.63 -21.00 6.78
N VAL A 274 3.72 -21.21 7.48
CA VAL A 274 4.52 -22.42 7.30
C VAL A 274 3.75 -23.65 7.78
N GLY A 275 3.55 -24.60 6.88
CA GLY A 275 2.89 -25.89 7.19
C GLY A 275 1.36 -25.82 7.27
N VAL A 276 0.76 -24.71 6.87
CA VAL A 276 -0.69 -24.56 6.76
C VAL A 276 -1.05 -24.01 5.37
N PRO A 277 -2.20 -24.43 4.79
CA PRO A 277 -2.61 -23.94 3.49
C PRO A 277 -2.82 -22.42 3.49
N GLU A 278 -2.38 -21.77 2.44
CA GLU A 278 -2.76 -20.40 2.15
C GLU A 278 -4.25 -20.35 1.78
N GLU A 279 -4.90 -19.27 2.22
CA GLU A 279 -6.30 -19.03 1.94
C GLU A 279 -6.58 -17.58 1.56
N LEU A 280 -7.45 -17.40 0.60
CA LEU A 280 -8.02 -16.14 0.19
C LEU A 280 -9.51 -16.19 0.45
N VAL A 281 -10.04 -15.26 1.21
CA VAL A 281 -11.45 -15.18 1.57
C VAL A 281 -12.02 -13.88 1.03
N THR A 282 -13.15 -13.97 0.33
CA THR A 282 -13.93 -12.81 -0.09
C THR A 282 -15.17 -12.72 0.76
N ILE A 283 -15.36 -11.57 1.40
CA ILE A 283 -16.56 -11.23 2.16
C ILE A 283 -17.30 -10.10 1.46
N GLN A 284 -18.62 -10.08 1.62
CA GLN A 284 -19.48 -8.98 1.21
C GLN A 284 -20.04 -8.25 2.42
N LEU A 285 -19.96 -6.93 2.42
CA LEU A 285 -20.58 -6.10 3.44
C LEU A 285 -22.01 -5.75 3.03
N GLN A 286 -22.94 -6.09 3.88
CA GLN A 286 -24.32 -5.63 3.75
C GLN A 286 -24.39 -4.19 4.21
N ARG A 287 -24.77 -3.27 3.33
CA ARG A 287 -24.82 -1.81 3.57
C ARG A 287 -25.91 -1.35 4.56
N GLN A 288 -26.57 -2.27 5.26
CA GLN A 288 -27.54 -1.96 6.30
C GLN A 288 -26.83 -1.85 7.65
N LYS A 289 -27.25 -0.94 8.51
CA LYS A 289 -26.72 -0.86 9.89
C LYS A 289 -27.46 -1.84 10.83
N PRO A 290 -26.72 -2.57 11.67
CA PRO A 290 -25.26 -2.67 11.70
C PRO A 290 -24.70 -3.37 10.47
N THR A 291 -23.54 -2.92 9.98
CA THR A 291 -22.82 -3.57 8.87
C THR A 291 -22.58 -5.03 9.23
N ARG A 292 -22.96 -5.94 8.36
CA ARG A 292 -22.77 -7.37 8.57
C ARG A 292 -21.91 -7.94 7.46
N PRO A 293 -20.71 -8.44 7.79
CA PRO A 293 -19.88 -9.17 6.84
C PRO A 293 -20.46 -10.57 6.62
N LEU A 294 -20.44 -11.00 5.36
CA LEU A 294 -20.85 -12.34 4.94
C LEU A 294 -19.73 -12.93 4.09
N GLU A 295 -19.19 -14.09 4.49
CA GLU A 295 -18.27 -14.84 3.63
C GLU A 295 -19.03 -15.33 2.39
N LEU A 296 -18.51 -14.98 1.19
CA LEU A 296 -19.08 -15.42 -0.09
C LEU A 296 -18.42 -16.70 -0.57
N TYR A 297 -17.09 -16.68 -0.60
CA TYR A 297 -16.30 -17.82 -1.04
C TYR A 297 -14.88 -17.77 -0.49
N ARG A 298 -14.22 -18.92 -0.59
CA ARG A 298 -12.84 -19.14 -0.15
C ARG A 298 -12.06 -19.90 -1.22
N ILE A 299 -10.82 -19.53 -1.42
CA ILE A 299 -9.85 -20.22 -2.28
C ILE A 299 -8.69 -20.67 -1.42
N GLU A 300 -8.40 -21.95 -1.44
CA GLU A 300 -7.35 -22.59 -0.66
C GLU A 300 -6.24 -23.15 -1.58
N GLN A 301 -5.06 -23.38 -1.02
CA GLN A 301 -3.89 -24.07 -1.63
C GLN A 301 -3.15 -23.30 -2.73
N THR A 302 -3.78 -22.33 -3.38
CA THR A 302 -3.17 -21.51 -4.44
C THR A 302 -3.39 -20.02 -4.21
N ALA A 303 -3.87 -19.69 -3.02
CA ALA A 303 -3.93 -18.31 -2.56
C ALA A 303 -2.52 -17.73 -2.38
N PRO A 304 -2.33 -16.44 -2.44
CA PRO A 304 -1.08 -15.81 -2.04
C PRO A 304 -0.91 -15.90 -0.52
N PHE A 305 0.32 -15.74 -0.05
CA PHE A 305 0.61 -15.49 1.36
C PHE A 305 1.15 -14.07 1.56
N VAL A 306 2.22 -13.71 0.82
CA VAL A 306 2.83 -12.38 0.89
C VAL A 306 2.20 -11.39 -0.09
N PRO A 307 2.03 -11.71 -1.40
CA PRO A 307 1.46 -10.76 -2.35
C PRO A 307 0.00 -10.42 -2.02
N THR A 308 -0.30 -9.14 -1.88
CA THR A 308 -1.69 -8.67 -1.72
C THR A 308 -2.43 -8.77 -3.06
N PRO A 309 -3.62 -9.38 -3.13
CA PRO A 309 -4.45 -9.44 -4.34
C PRO A 309 -4.85 -8.06 -4.87
N LEU A 310 -5.44 -8.01 -6.05
CA LEU A 310 -5.91 -6.79 -6.69
C LEU A 310 -7.28 -7.02 -7.30
N VAL A 311 -8.20 -6.07 -7.12
CA VAL A 311 -9.53 -6.10 -7.76
C VAL A 311 -9.58 -5.02 -8.84
N TYR A 312 -9.96 -5.41 -10.04
CA TYR A 312 -10.12 -4.48 -11.17
C TYR A 312 -11.31 -4.91 -12.05
N GLN A 313 -12.26 -4.01 -12.28
CA GLN A 313 -13.45 -4.23 -13.13
C GLN A 313 -14.21 -5.53 -12.81
N GLY A 314 -14.51 -5.76 -11.53
CA GLY A 314 -15.27 -6.94 -11.08
C GLY A 314 -14.48 -8.25 -11.12
N MET A 315 -13.19 -8.21 -11.39
CA MET A 315 -12.32 -9.38 -11.37
C MET A 315 -11.28 -9.23 -10.26
N LEU A 316 -11.06 -10.31 -9.53
CA LEU A 316 -10.01 -10.46 -8.54
C LEU A 316 -8.81 -11.14 -9.19
N PHE A 317 -7.65 -10.49 -9.11
CA PHE A 317 -6.37 -11.01 -9.59
C PHE A 317 -5.46 -11.31 -8.41
N SER A 318 -4.85 -12.48 -8.41
CA SER A 318 -3.88 -12.88 -7.41
C SER A 318 -2.68 -13.56 -8.05
N VAL A 319 -1.55 -13.54 -7.36
CA VAL A 319 -0.38 -14.36 -7.65
C VAL A 319 0.14 -14.92 -6.35
N SER A 320 0.30 -16.25 -6.28
CA SER A 320 0.87 -16.89 -5.09
C SER A 320 2.38 -16.67 -5.03
N ASP A 321 2.96 -16.89 -3.86
CA ASP A 321 4.42 -16.82 -3.63
C ASP A 321 5.19 -17.72 -4.59
N GLU A 322 4.63 -18.87 -4.94
CA GLU A 322 5.21 -19.84 -5.88
C GLU A 322 4.79 -19.60 -7.34
N GLY A 323 4.19 -18.46 -7.65
CA GLY A 323 3.92 -17.99 -9.02
C GLY A 323 2.66 -18.57 -9.67
N ILE A 324 1.67 -19.00 -8.91
CA ILE A 324 0.35 -19.33 -9.47
C ILE A 324 -0.46 -18.04 -9.57
N ALA A 325 -0.65 -17.56 -10.79
CA ALA A 325 -1.50 -16.41 -11.07
C ALA A 325 -2.93 -16.85 -11.41
N MET A 326 -3.92 -16.08 -10.96
CA MET A 326 -5.34 -16.35 -11.18
C MET A 326 -6.12 -15.08 -11.52
N SER A 327 -7.17 -15.24 -12.32
CA SER A 327 -8.28 -14.31 -12.46
C SER A 327 -9.55 -14.98 -11.99
N ILE A 328 -10.28 -14.31 -11.13
CA ILE A 328 -11.45 -14.83 -10.43
C ILE A 328 -12.57 -13.81 -10.57
N ASP A 329 -13.79 -14.25 -10.85
CA ASP A 329 -14.96 -13.40 -10.77
C ASP A 329 -15.20 -12.98 -9.31
N LEU A 330 -15.26 -11.69 -9.05
CA LEU A 330 -15.29 -11.16 -7.67
C LEU A 330 -16.57 -11.54 -6.92
N ASP A 331 -17.69 -11.63 -7.62
CA ASP A 331 -18.99 -11.89 -7.01
C ASP A 331 -19.20 -13.39 -6.73
N SER A 332 -18.90 -14.23 -7.72
CA SER A 332 -19.18 -15.66 -7.64
C SER A 332 -18.02 -16.54 -7.17
N GLY A 333 -16.78 -16.02 -7.16
CA GLY A 333 -15.59 -16.82 -6.89
C GLY A 333 -15.18 -17.78 -8.02
N LYS A 334 -15.84 -17.69 -9.18
CA LYS A 334 -15.51 -18.52 -10.34
C LYS A 334 -14.13 -18.15 -10.88
N VAL A 335 -13.24 -19.14 -10.96
CA VAL A 335 -11.92 -18.96 -11.56
C VAL A 335 -12.08 -18.90 -13.08
N HIS A 336 -11.68 -17.77 -13.68
CA HIS A 336 -11.64 -17.60 -15.13
C HIS A 336 -10.45 -18.31 -15.73
N TRP A 337 -9.27 -18.10 -15.13
CA TRP A 337 -8.02 -18.77 -15.48
C TRP A 337 -7.09 -18.91 -14.28
N LYS A 338 -6.22 -19.90 -14.35
CA LYS A 338 -5.17 -20.22 -13.37
C LYS A 338 -3.94 -20.69 -14.14
N GLN A 339 -2.80 -20.00 -13.95
CA GLN A 339 -1.58 -20.23 -14.72
C GLN A 339 -0.34 -20.09 -13.84
N ARG A 340 0.69 -20.90 -14.10
CA ARG A 340 1.98 -20.82 -13.44
C ARG A 340 2.91 -19.90 -14.23
N LEU A 341 3.46 -18.86 -13.57
CA LEU A 341 4.37 -17.88 -14.16
C LEU A 341 5.86 -18.28 -14.07
N GLN A 342 6.18 -19.36 -13.38
CA GLN A 342 7.54 -19.94 -13.21
C GLN A 342 8.52 -19.11 -12.35
N ASN A 343 8.06 -18.07 -11.66
CA ASN A 343 8.85 -17.22 -10.78
C ASN A 343 8.26 -17.23 -9.37
N LYS A 344 9.04 -16.76 -8.38
CA LYS A 344 8.56 -16.48 -7.03
C LYS A 344 8.17 -15.01 -6.91
N PHE A 345 7.12 -14.71 -6.13
CA PHE A 345 6.60 -13.37 -5.96
C PHE A 345 6.42 -13.02 -4.48
N TYR A 346 7.02 -11.91 -4.04
CA TYR A 346 6.72 -11.29 -2.75
C TYR A 346 6.18 -9.86 -2.95
N SER A 347 6.47 -9.25 -4.08
CA SER A 347 5.85 -8.00 -4.53
C SER A 347 4.37 -8.24 -4.87
N SER A 348 3.51 -7.32 -4.48
CA SER A 348 2.10 -7.36 -4.86
C SER A 348 1.88 -6.89 -6.29
N PRO A 349 0.93 -7.45 -7.05
CA PRO A 349 0.57 -6.95 -8.37
C PRO A 349 0.03 -5.52 -8.29
N ILE A 350 0.31 -4.73 -9.33
CA ILE A 350 -0.32 -3.43 -9.57
C ILE A 350 -1.00 -3.43 -10.93
N CYS A 351 -2.06 -2.62 -11.08
CA CYS A 351 -2.78 -2.48 -12.34
C CYS A 351 -2.63 -1.05 -12.86
N ILE A 352 -2.19 -0.93 -14.11
CA ILE A 352 -2.04 0.34 -14.81
C ILE A 352 -2.74 0.24 -16.17
N ASN A 353 -3.78 1.04 -16.36
CA ASN A 353 -4.53 1.07 -17.62
C ASN A 353 -4.92 -0.35 -18.13
N GLY A 354 -5.52 -1.17 -17.26
CA GLY A 354 -5.96 -2.52 -17.60
C GLY A 354 -4.85 -3.56 -17.82
N LYS A 355 -3.63 -3.28 -17.35
CA LYS A 355 -2.51 -4.20 -17.40
C LYS A 355 -1.98 -4.47 -16.01
N LEU A 356 -1.77 -5.75 -15.69
CA LEU A 356 -1.19 -6.20 -14.43
C LEU A 356 0.32 -6.26 -14.56
N TYR A 357 1.03 -5.61 -13.67
CA TYR A 357 2.48 -5.69 -13.55
C TYR A 357 2.81 -6.49 -12.30
N MET A 358 3.40 -7.65 -12.48
CA MET A 358 3.76 -8.61 -11.43
C MET A 358 5.29 -8.73 -11.39
N ALA A 359 5.91 -8.17 -10.35
CA ALA A 359 7.35 -8.18 -10.20
C ALA A 359 7.80 -9.39 -9.38
N ALA A 360 8.64 -10.22 -9.95
CA ALA A 360 9.17 -11.43 -9.33
C ALA A 360 10.45 -11.15 -8.53
N THR A 361 10.76 -12.05 -7.60
CA THR A 361 11.92 -11.92 -6.71
C THR A 361 13.26 -11.96 -7.43
N ASP A 362 13.31 -12.56 -8.61
CA ASP A 362 14.51 -12.63 -9.47
C ASP A 362 14.67 -11.44 -10.43
N GLY A 363 13.76 -10.43 -10.33
CA GLY A 363 13.79 -9.22 -11.15
C GLY A 363 13.07 -9.32 -12.48
N GLU A 364 12.34 -10.41 -12.78
CA GLU A 364 11.45 -10.42 -13.93
C GLU A 364 10.13 -9.70 -13.59
N VAL A 365 9.70 -8.78 -14.44
CA VAL A 365 8.38 -8.15 -14.36
C VAL A 365 7.50 -8.70 -15.47
N VAL A 366 6.54 -9.54 -15.09
CA VAL A 366 5.55 -10.11 -15.99
C VAL A 366 4.40 -9.14 -16.15
N VAL A 367 4.05 -8.79 -17.39
CA VAL A 367 2.92 -7.92 -17.69
C VAL A 367 1.82 -8.75 -18.33
N LEU A 368 0.64 -8.79 -17.68
CA LEU A 368 -0.53 -9.50 -18.17
C LEU A 368 -1.64 -8.51 -18.54
N GLU A 369 -2.55 -8.92 -19.40
CA GLU A 369 -3.81 -8.22 -19.56
C GLU A 369 -4.73 -8.48 -18.33
N ALA A 370 -5.31 -7.41 -17.77
CA ALA A 370 -6.26 -7.52 -16.66
C ALA A 370 -7.65 -7.91 -17.20
N SER A 371 -7.82 -9.17 -17.57
CA SER A 371 -9.04 -9.69 -18.21
C SER A 371 -9.38 -11.11 -17.74
N ASN A 372 -10.56 -11.59 -18.16
CA ASN A 372 -11.00 -12.96 -17.93
C ASN A 372 -10.35 -14.00 -18.86
N ARG A 373 -9.40 -13.59 -19.70
CA ARG A 373 -8.59 -14.46 -20.55
C ARG A 373 -7.12 -14.28 -20.20
N PHE A 374 -6.38 -15.36 -20.07
CA PHE A 374 -4.95 -15.30 -19.80
C PHE A 374 -4.19 -14.82 -21.03
N GLN A 375 -3.51 -13.67 -20.91
CA GLN A 375 -2.64 -13.14 -21.95
C GLN A 375 -1.41 -12.50 -21.34
N VAL A 376 -0.23 -13.00 -21.70
CA VAL A 376 1.07 -12.38 -21.37
C VAL A 376 1.38 -11.33 -22.43
N LEU A 377 1.49 -10.07 -22.02
CA LEU A 377 1.81 -8.96 -22.91
C LEU A 377 3.32 -8.76 -23.02
N ALA A 378 4.04 -8.97 -21.93
CA ALA A 378 5.49 -8.83 -21.88
C ALA A 378 6.10 -9.58 -20.70
N ARG A 379 7.41 -9.82 -20.80
CA ARG A 379 8.32 -10.17 -19.70
C ARG A 379 9.52 -9.24 -19.80
N ASN A 380 9.77 -8.48 -18.75
CA ASN A 380 10.82 -7.47 -18.72
C ASN A 380 11.83 -7.86 -17.64
N ARG A 381 13.11 -7.90 -17.96
CA ARG A 381 14.15 -8.30 -17.01
C ARG A 381 14.82 -7.05 -16.44
N LEU A 382 14.87 -6.97 -15.12
CA LEU A 382 15.71 -6.03 -14.39
C LEU A 382 17.08 -6.66 -14.16
N ALA A 383 18.10 -5.84 -13.92
CA ALA A 383 19.45 -6.33 -13.66
C ALA A 383 19.59 -7.02 -12.29
N ASP A 384 18.63 -6.78 -11.39
CA ASP A 384 18.67 -7.24 -10.01
C ASP A 384 17.26 -7.63 -9.53
N GLY A 385 17.17 -8.48 -8.51
CA GLY A 385 15.92 -8.93 -7.92
C GLY A 385 15.20 -7.86 -7.11
N MET A 386 13.93 -8.12 -6.77
CA MET A 386 13.12 -7.21 -5.96
C MET A 386 12.04 -7.91 -5.14
N GLN A 387 11.66 -7.27 -4.03
CA GLN A 387 10.51 -7.69 -3.21
C GLN A 387 9.52 -6.54 -2.96
N ALA A 388 9.97 -5.29 -3.08
CA ALA A 388 9.12 -4.12 -2.92
C ALA A 388 8.06 -4.05 -4.02
N THR A 389 6.84 -3.66 -3.64
CA THR A 389 5.77 -3.41 -4.62
C THR A 389 6.06 -2.12 -5.39
N PRO A 390 5.93 -2.11 -6.72
CA PRO A 390 6.12 -0.90 -7.51
C PRO A 390 5.15 0.22 -7.14
N ALA A 391 5.57 1.47 -7.36
CA ALA A 391 4.74 2.65 -7.18
C ALA A 391 4.56 3.39 -8.51
N VAL A 392 3.42 4.08 -8.66
CA VAL A 392 3.10 4.80 -9.90
C VAL A 392 2.53 6.17 -9.59
N ALA A 393 3.21 7.21 -10.03
CA ALA A 393 2.72 8.59 -9.92
C ALA A 393 3.21 9.43 -11.10
N SER A 394 2.49 10.49 -11.46
CA SER A 394 2.87 11.43 -12.52
C SER A 394 3.32 10.73 -13.82
N ASN A 395 2.59 9.69 -14.21
CA ASN A 395 2.88 8.85 -15.39
C ASN A 395 4.29 8.23 -15.40
N ARG A 396 4.82 7.91 -14.22
CA ARG A 396 6.09 7.21 -13.99
C ARG A 396 5.85 6.01 -13.10
N MET A 397 6.52 4.90 -13.40
CA MET A 397 6.59 3.71 -12.55
C MET A 397 7.97 3.63 -11.89
N PHE A 398 7.97 3.40 -10.58
CA PHE A 398 9.17 3.31 -9.77
C PHE A 398 9.33 1.89 -9.25
N LEU A 399 10.47 1.27 -9.56
CA LEU A 399 10.81 -0.09 -9.19
C LEU A 399 12.01 -0.05 -8.23
N ARG A 400 11.82 -0.55 -7.02
CA ARG A 400 12.91 -0.73 -6.06
C ARG A 400 13.42 -2.15 -6.17
N THR A 401 14.64 -2.32 -6.66
CA THR A 401 15.38 -3.58 -6.61
C THR A 401 16.16 -3.72 -5.29
N PHE A 402 16.89 -4.79 -5.10
CA PHE A 402 17.72 -4.95 -3.89
C PHE A 402 18.80 -3.86 -3.79
N THR A 403 19.36 -3.42 -4.93
CA THR A 403 20.50 -2.49 -4.98
C THR A 403 20.19 -1.14 -5.60
N SER A 404 19.04 -0.96 -6.27
CA SER A 404 18.76 0.22 -7.06
C SER A 404 17.29 0.67 -6.97
N LEU A 405 17.08 1.94 -7.30
CA LEU A 405 15.76 2.48 -7.62
C LEU A 405 15.74 2.88 -9.08
N ILE A 406 14.74 2.39 -9.82
CA ILE A 406 14.58 2.57 -11.28
C ILE A 406 13.30 3.36 -11.53
N CYS A 407 13.35 4.32 -12.44
CA CYS A 407 12.21 5.05 -12.97
C CYS A 407 11.97 4.70 -14.43
N ILE A 408 10.75 4.31 -14.75
CA ILE A 408 10.28 4.09 -16.12
C ILE A 408 9.20 5.13 -16.41
N ALA A 409 9.48 6.03 -17.34
CA ALA A 409 8.52 7.06 -17.75
C ALA A 409 7.51 6.49 -18.75
N GLY A 410 6.27 6.97 -18.66
CA GLY A 410 5.28 6.76 -19.70
C GLY A 410 5.60 7.59 -20.94
N THR A 411 5.19 7.12 -22.10
CA THR A 411 5.33 7.87 -23.36
C THR A 411 4.52 9.16 -23.28
N GLY A 412 5.11 10.29 -23.69
CA GLY A 412 4.46 11.60 -23.65
C GLY A 412 4.41 12.24 -22.25
N SER A 413 5.23 11.78 -21.30
CA SER A 413 5.45 12.51 -20.05
C SER A 413 6.27 13.79 -20.32
N PRO A 414 5.85 14.95 -19.77
CA PRO A 414 6.57 16.21 -19.97
C PRO A 414 7.91 16.27 -19.23
#